data_e0f7d380d78705fd7f2e2c68b60fa14a
#
_entry.id   e0f7d380d78705fd7f2e2c68b60fa14a
#
_cell.length_a   1.000
_cell.length_b   1.000
_cell.length_c   1.000
_cell.angle_alpha   90.00
_cell.angle_beta   90.00
_cell.angle_gamma   90.00
#
_symmetry.space_group_name_H-M   'P 1'
#
loop_
_entity.id
_entity.type
_entity.pdbx_description
1 polymer ?
#
loop_
_entity_poly.entity_id
_entity_poly.type
_entity_poly.pdbx_seq_one_letter_code
_entity_poly.pdbx_strand_id
1 'polypeptide(L)'
;MNQYTAKRISEIFQEDDTKMNLRTVRYYTQIGMIPPLELVGNKRVYTDKHIHYFRAIITLSRTGENLASIQEKLNSLSLEEVEKIGQLMSLYSPDRVLENETLTITDDVSITLSPRVSAELKQKVIDSVSQVLKGGI
;
A
#
# COMPACT_ATOMS: atom_id res chain seq x y z
N MET A 1 9.24 2.76 20.83
CA MET A 1 8.41 1.96 19.93
C MET A 1 6.94 2.25 20.19
N ASN A 2 6.19 2.62 19.17
CA ASN A 2 4.75 2.86 19.32
C ASN A 2 4.00 1.53 19.42
N GLN A 3 3.00 1.50 20.26
CA GLN A 3 2.19 0.32 20.52
C GLN A 3 0.72 0.63 20.21
N TYR A 4 0.03 -0.31 19.57
CA TYR A 4 -1.35 -0.13 19.16
C TYR A 4 -2.18 -1.35 19.51
N THR A 5 -3.46 -1.13 19.83
CA THR A 5 -4.46 -2.19 19.95
C THR A 5 -5.09 -2.46 18.58
N ALA A 6 -5.76 -3.60 18.43
CA ALA A 6 -6.50 -3.89 17.21
C ALA A 6 -7.55 -2.81 16.90
N LYS A 7 -8.21 -2.31 17.95
CA LYS A 7 -9.19 -1.23 17.81
C LYS A 7 -8.54 0.03 17.25
N ARG A 8 -7.35 0.38 17.76
CA ARG A 8 -6.64 1.58 17.30
C ARG A 8 -6.21 1.44 15.84
N ILE A 9 -5.74 0.25 15.45
CA ILE A 9 -5.40 -0.04 14.04
C ILE A 9 -6.61 0.19 13.14
N SER A 10 -7.79 -0.34 13.54
CA SER A 10 -9.00 -0.13 12.75
C SER A 10 -9.38 1.35 12.64
N GLU A 11 -9.21 2.11 13.71
CA GLU A 11 -9.49 3.55 13.70
C GLU A 11 -8.55 4.31 12.75
N ILE A 12 -7.27 3.95 12.75
CA ILE A 12 -6.27 4.59 11.87
C ILE A 12 -6.65 4.43 10.40
N PHE A 13 -7.14 3.25 9.99
CA PHE A 13 -7.44 2.96 8.61
C PHE A 13 -8.91 3.16 8.21
N GLN A 14 -9.79 3.55 9.14
CA GLN A 14 -11.22 3.65 8.89
C GLN A 14 -11.57 4.63 7.77
N GLU A 15 -10.84 5.72 7.66
CA GLU A 15 -11.07 6.73 6.63
C GLU A 15 -10.60 6.24 5.25
N ASP A 16 -9.52 5.47 5.22
CA ASP A 16 -8.92 4.99 3.98
C ASP A 16 -9.66 3.77 3.43
N ASP A 17 -10.14 2.90 4.31
CA ASP A 17 -10.82 1.68 3.94
C ASP A 17 -11.84 1.30 5.03
N THR A 18 -13.11 1.49 4.75
CA THR A 18 -14.18 1.16 5.69
C THR A 18 -14.28 -0.33 5.98
N LYS A 19 -13.72 -1.17 5.11
CA LYS A 19 -13.67 -2.62 5.33
C LYS A 19 -12.63 -3.01 6.37
N MET A 20 -11.68 -2.12 6.68
CA MET A 20 -10.65 -2.35 7.69
C MET A 20 -11.20 -2.05 9.09
N ASN A 21 -12.23 -2.80 9.49
CA ASN A 21 -12.83 -2.69 10.81
C ASN A 21 -12.10 -3.62 11.79
N LEU A 22 -12.51 -3.56 13.05
CA LEU A 22 -11.87 -4.35 14.12
C LEU A 22 -11.87 -5.85 13.80
N ARG A 23 -12.96 -6.36 13.26
CA ARG A 23 -13.08 -7.78 12.90
C ARG A 23 -12.09 -8.16 11.81
N THR A 24 -11.93 -7.31 10.80
CA THR A 24 -10.99 -7.53 9.70
C THR A 24 -9.54 -7.46 10.20
N VAL A 25 -9.21 -6.51 11.05
CA VAL A 25 -7.87 -6.41 11.65
C VAL A 25 -7.52 -7.70 12.40
N ARG A 26 -8.43 -8.20 13.23
CA ARG A 26 -8.23 -9.43 13.97
C ARG A 26 -8.12 -10.65 13.05
N TYR A 27 -8.94 -10.69 12.01
CA TYR A 27 -8.92 -11.78 11.03
C TYR A 27 -7.56 -11.85 10.31
N TYR A 28 -7.05 -10.72 9.83
CA TYR A 28 -5.76 -10.67 9.15
C TYR A 28 -4.62 -11.07 10.08
N THR A 29 -4.71 -10.71 11.34
CA THR A 29 -3.73 -11.14 12.36
C THR A 29 -3.77 -12.66 12.53
N GLN A 30 -4.96 -13.22 12.61
CA GLN A 30 -5.17 -14.64 12.85
C GLN A 30 -4.69 -15.52 11.69
N ILE A 31 -4.92 -15.10 10.45
CA ILE A 31 -4.53 -15.89 9.27
C ILE A 31 -3.08 -15.65 8.84
N GLY A 32 -2.35 -14.79 9.55
CA GLY A 32 -0.93 -14.56 9.25
C GLY A 32 -0.66 -13.63 8.08
N MET A 33 -1.58 -12.71 7.78
CA MET A 33 -1.35 -11.68 6.75
C MET A 33 -0.27 -10.68 7.17
N ILE A 34 -0.05 -10.55 8.47
CA ILE A 34 0.94 -9.67 9.06
C ILE A 34 1.87 -10.50 9.94
N PRO A 35 3.08 -9.98 10.28
CA PRO A 35 3.97 -10.68 11.21
C PRO A 35 3.33 -10.87 12.58
N PRO A 36 3.82 -11.84 13.37
CA PRO A 36 3.34 -12.03 14.74
C PRO A 36 3.41 -10.74 15.55
N LEU A 37 2.44 -10.56 16.44
CA LEU A 37 2.39 -9.39 17.31
C LEU A 37 3.57 -9.40 18.29
N GLU A 38 4.00 -8.20 18.66
CA GLU A 38 5.06 -8.05 19.65
C GLU A 38 4.51 -8.29 21.05
N LEU A 39 5.30 -8.97 21.87
CA LEU A 39 4.95 -9.21 23.27
C LEU A 39 5.60 -8.15 24.13
N VAL A 40 4.80 -7.31 24.77
CA VAL A 40 5.29 -6.28 25.69
C VAL A 40 4.67 -6.57 27.08
N GLY A 41 5.51 -7.01 28.00
CA GLY A 41 5.02 -7.57 29.25
C GLY A 41 4.20 -8.82 28.95
N ASN A 42 2.96 -8.86 29.42
CA ASN A 42 2.02 -9.96 29.17
C ASN A 42 1.02 -9.65 28.04
N LYS A 43 1.23 -8.54 27.32
CA LYS A 43 0.29 -8.11 26.29
C LYS A 43 0.91 -8.23 24.90
N ARG A 44 0.08 -8.66 23.96
CA ARG A 44 0.45 -8.67 22.53
C ARG A 44 -0.04 -7.37 21.91
N VAL A 45 0.88 -6.66 21.25
CA VAL A 45 0.58 -5.34 20.69
C VAL A 45 1.00 -5.27 19.23
N TYR A 46 0.31 -4.41 18.48
CA TYR A 46 0.71 -4.02 17.14
C TYR A 46 1.74 -2.89 17.26
N THR A 47 2.64 -2.80 16.30
CA THR A 47 3.67 -1.75 16.26
C THR A 47 3.64 -1.04 14.91
N ASP A 48 4.53 -0.08 14.70
CA ASP A 48 4.65 0.62 13.41
C ASP A 48 4.90 -0.34 12.25
N LYS A 49 5.64 -1.42 12.49
CA LYS A 49 5.86 -2.47 11.50
C LYS A 49 4.53 -3.02 10.99
N HIS A 50 3.61 -3.32 11.90
CA HIS A 50 2.30 -3.85 11.54
C HIS A 50 1.46 -2.83 10.75
N ILE A 51 1.61 -1.54 11.07
CA ILE A 51 0.94 -0.48 10.30
C ILE A 51 1.40 -0.50 8.85
N HIS A 52 2.69 -0.67 8.60
CA HIS A 52 3.22 -0.77 7.24
C HIS A 52 2.62 -1.96 6.48
N TYR A 53 2.46 -3.10 7.15
CA TYR A 53 1.82 -4.27 6.55
C TYR A 53 0.35 -4.02 6.22
N PHE A 54 -0.42 -3.38 7.11
CA PHE A 54 -1.82 -3.05 6.82
C PHE A 54 -1.94 -2.09 5.64
N ARG A 55 -1.07 -1.10 5.55
CA ARG A 55 -1.06 -0.19 4.39
C ARG A 55 -0.79 -0.93 3.09
N ALA A 56 0.17 -1.85 3.11
CA ALA A 56 0.49 -2.66 1.93
C ALA A 56 -0.69 -3.55 1.53
N ILE A 57 -1.38 -4.16 2.51
CA ILE A 57 -2.57 -4.98 2.25
C ILE A 57 -3.65 -4.16 1.57
N ILE A 58 -3.93 -2.96 2.08
CA ILE A 58 -4.93 -2.08 1.49
C ILE A 58 -4.53 -1.70 0.06
N THR A 59 -3.27 -1.33 -0.15
CA THR A 59 -2.76 -0.95 -1.46
C THR A 59 -2.92 -2.08 -2.48
N LEU A 60 -2.46 -3.27 -2.12
CA LEU A 60 -2.53 -4.43 -3.01
C LEU A 60 -3.98 -4.87 -3.26
N SER A 61 -4.84 -4.75 -2.26
CA SER A 61 -6.27 -5.03 -2.41
C SER A 61 -6.92 -4.11 -3.45
N ARG A 62 -6.51 -2.84 -3.47
CA ARG A 62 -7.03 -1.86 -4.43
C ARG A 62 -6.56 -2.10 -5.85
N THR A 63 -5.47 -2.84 -6.04
CA THR A 63 -5.00 -3.23 -7.37
C THR A 63 -5.66 -4.51 -7.89
N GLY A 64 -6.64 -5.04 -7.16
CA GLY A 64 -7.42 -6.19 -7.59
C GLY A 64 -6.87 -7.54 -7.16
N GLU A 65 -5.82 -7.59 -6.35
CA GLU A 65 -5.26 -8.84 -5.87
C GLU A 65 -6.14 -9.47 -4.78
N ASN A 66 -6.25 -10.80 -4.79
CA ASN A 66 -6.96 -11.51 -3.75
C ASN A 66 -6.08 -11.73 -2.51
N LEU A 67 -6.68 -12.13 -1.39
CA LEU A 67 -5.98 -12.29 -0.12
C LEU A 67 -4.84 -13.31 -0.20
N ALA A 68 -5.03 -14.43 -0.90
CA ALA A 68 -3.99 -15.45 -1.01
C ALA A 68 -2.77 -14.90 -1.75
N SER A 69 -2.97 -14.17 -2.83
CA SER A 69 -1.91 -13.53 -3.60
C SER A 69 -1.18 -12.47 -2.78
N ILE A 70 -1.93 -11.66 -2.02
CA ILE A 70 -1.36 -10.63 -1.15
C ILE A 70 -0.49 -11.28 -0.08
N GLN A 71 -0.98 -12.32 0.57
CA GLN A 71 -0.24 -13.02 1.62
C GLN A 71 1.06 -13.60 1.08
N GLU A 72 1.01 -14.22 -0.08
CA GLU A 72 2.20 -14.79 -0.72
C GLU A 72 3.24 -13.71 -1.03
N LYS A 73 2.80 -12.57 -1.57
CA LYS A 73 3.70 -11.44 -1.85
C LYS A 73 4.34 -10.89 -0.58
N LEU A 74 3.54 -10.65 0.45
CA LEU A 74 4.06 -10.07 1.69
C LEU A 74 5.06 -11.01 2.38
N ASN A 75 4.86 -12.32 2.27
CA ASN A 75 5.78 -13.29 2.85
C ASN A 75 7.15 -13.30 2.17
N SER A 76 7.22 -12.87 0.91
CA SER A 76 8.47 -12.85 0.14
C SER A 76 9.19 -11.51 0.18
N LEU A 77 8.58 -10.49 0.76
CA LEU A 77 9.12 -9.13 0.77
C LEU A 77 9.78 -8.78 2.10
N SER A 78 10.78 -7.91 2.04
CA SER A 78 11.39 -7.32 3.24
C SER A 78 10.46 -6.24 3.81
N LEU A 79 10.69 -5.87 5.06
CA LEU A 79 9.93 -4.78 5.69
C LEU A 79 10.05 -3.48 4.88
N GLU A 80 11.24 -3.19 4.37
CA GLU A 80 11.47 -1.99 3.56
C GLU A 80 10.63 -2.01 2.29
N GLU A 81 10.54 -3.15 1.61
CA GLU A 81 9.71 -3.31 0.42
C GLU A 81 8.22 -3.18 0.73
N VAL A 82 7.77 -3.76 1.86
CA VAL A 82 6.40 -3.64 2.33
C VAL A 82 6.05 -2.17 2.60
N GLU A 83 6.96 -1.44 3.23
CA GLU A 83 6.78 -0.02 3.51
C GLU A 83 6.62 0.79 2.22
N LYS A 84 7.43 0.50 1.21
CA LYS A 84 7.33 1.16 -0.09
C LYS A 84 5.98 0.93 -0.76
N ILE A 85 5.46 -0.29 -0.69
CA ILE A 85 4.13 -0.60 -1.22
C ILE A 85 3.07 0.22 -0.49
N GLY A 86 3.16 0.28 0.84
CA GLY A 86 2.21 1.05 1.65
C GLY A 86 2.20 2.54 1.33
N GLN A 87 3.34 3.09 0.93
CA GLN A 87 3.43 4.50 0.55
C GLN A 87 2.62 4.82 -0.71
N LEU A 88 2.29 3.82 -1.51
CA LEU A 88 1.48 4.00 -2.72
C LEU A 88 -0.03 3.99 -2.43
N MET A 89 -0.43 3.77 -1.19
CA MET A 89 -1.84 3.64 -0.81
C MET A 89 -2.69 4.82 -1.27
N SER A 90 -2.18 6.04 -1.16
CA SER A 90 -2.91 7.24 -1.54
C SER A 90 -3.18 7.33 -3.03
N LEU A 91 -2.33 6.71 -3.87
CA LEU A 91 -2.51 6.70 -5.32
C LEU A 91 -3.66 5.79 -5.74
N TYR A 92 -3.97 4.78 -4.93
CA TYR A 92 -5.02 3.80 -5.22
C TYR A 92 -6.28 4.03 -4.36
N SER A 93 -6.46 5.24 -3.82
CA SER A 93 -7.69 5.57 -3.11
C SER A 93 -8.86 5.62 -4.11
N PRO A 94 -10.04 5.08 -3.77
CA PRO A 94 -11.18 5.06 -4.69
C PRO A 94 -11.54 6.42 -5.26
N ASP A 95 -11.45 7.47 -4.45
CA ASP A 95 -11.78 8.83 -4.87
C ASP A 95 -10.76 9.38 -5.86
N ARG A 96 -9.49 9.01 -5.69
CA ARG A 96 -8.40 9.50 -6.54
C ARG A 96 -8.24 8.72 -7.83
N VAL A 97 -8.59 7.43 -7.82
CA VAL A 97 -8.49 6.58 -9.01
C VAL A 97 -9.36 7.13 -10.14
N LEU A 98 -10.53 7.69 -9.80
CA LEU A 98 -11.44 8.29 -10.78
C LEU A 98 -10.94 9.62 -11.34
N GLU A 99 -10.10 10.33 -10.60
CA GLU A 99 -9.55 11.62 -10.98
C GLU A 99 -8.19 11.54 -11.65
N ASN A 100 -7.46 10.45 -11.40
CA ASN A 100 -6.12 10.27 -11.92
C ASN A 100 -6.12 10.01 -13.42
N GLU A 101 -5.12 10.56 -14.09
CA GLU A 101 -4.87 10.31 -15.50
C GLU A 101 -3.85 9.16 -15.61
N THR A 102 -4.15 8.17 -16.44
CA THR A 102 -3.24 7.07 -16.72
C THR A 102 -2.70 7.20 -18.13
N LEU A 103 -1.38 7.25 -18.24
CA LEU A 103 -0.68 7.37 -19.52
C LEU A 103 0.05 6.07 -19.82
N THR A 104 -0.27 5.46 -20.96
CA THR A 104 0.41 4.25 -21.42
C THR A 104 1.66 4.66 -22.21
N ILE A 105 2.83 4.29 -21.69
CA ILE A 105 4.11 4.59 -22.33
C ILE A 105 4.47 3.46 -23.31
N THR A 106 4.37 2.21 -22.84
CA THR A 106 4.51 1.00 -23.64
C THR A 106 3.47 -0.01 -23.21
N ASP A 107 3.39 -1.15 -23.88
CA ASP A 107 2.47 -2.23 -23.49
C ASP A 107 2.71 -2.71 -22.05
N ASP A 108 3.94 -2.58 -21.57
CA ASP A 108 4.35 -3.07 -20.26
C ASP A 108 4.45 -1.97 -19.21
N VAL A 109 4.43 -0.69 -19.60
CA VAL A 109 4.66 0.42 -18.68
C VAL A 109 3.59 1.49 -18.85
N SER A 110 2.93 1.83 -17.75
CA SER A 110 2.01 2.96 -17.69
C SER A 110 2.32 3.81 -16.45
N ILE A 111 1.93 5.08 -16.51
CA ILE A 111 2.12 6.04 -15.42
C ILE A 111 0.75 6.59 -15.04
N THR A 112 0.47 6.62 -13.75
CA THR A 112 -0.75 7.24 -13.23
C THR A 112 -0.37 8.51 -12.49
N LEU A 113 -0.99 9.63 -12.86
CA LEU A 113 -0.71 10.94 -12.32
C LEU A 113 -1.96 11.57 -11.71
N SER A 114 -1.78 12.23 -10.56
CA SER A 114 -2.82 13.03 -9.93
C SER A 114 -3.10 14.27 -10.77
N PRO A 115 -4.37 14.77 -10.81
CA PRO A 115 -4.68 16.02 -11.51
C PRO A 115 -3.96 17.24 -10.91
N ARG A 116 -3.39 17.09 -9.71
CA ARG A 116 -2.62 18.16 -9.05
C ARG A 116 -1.20 18.32 -9.57
N VAL A 117 -0.73 17.37 -10.36
CA VAL A 117 0.61 17.44 -10.97
C VAL A 117 0.60 18.48 -12.07
N SER A 118 1.55 19.42 -12.04
CA SER A 118 1.66 20.45 -13.08
C SER A 118 1.98 19.84 -14.44
N ALA A 119 1.58 20.51 -15.50
CA ALA A 119 1.86 20.06 -16.86
C ALA A 119 3.36 19.95 -17.13
N GLU A 120 4.15 20.87 -16.55
CA GLU A 120 5.60 20.85 -16.66
C GLU A 120 6.21 19.62 -16.01
N LEU A 121 5.82 19.32 -14.77
CA LEU A 121 6.30 18.13 -14.07
C LEU A 121 5.86 16.84 -14.77
N LYS A 122 4.62 16.80 -15.23
CA LYS A 122 4.09 15.68 -15.99
C LYS A 122 4.95 15.37 -17.21
N GLN A 123 5.33 16.41 -17.98
CA GLN A 123 6.14 16.25 -19.16
C GLN A 123 7.54 15.74 -18.81
N LYS A 124 8.14 16.25 -17.74
CA LYS A 124 9.46 15.80 -17.27
C LYS A 124 9.44 14.32 -16.87
N VAL A 125 8.40 13.88 -16.19
CA VAL A 125 8.25 12.47 -15.80
C VAL A 125 8.13 11.59 -17.02
N ILE A 126 7.29 11.97 -17.99
CA ILE A 126 7.09 11.23 -19.24
C ILE A 126 8.41 11.11 -20.00
N ASP A 127 9.12 12.20 -20.15
CA ASP A 127 10.39 12.24 -20.88
C ASP A 127 11.43 11.34 -20.20
N SER A 128 11.53 11.42 -18.87
CA SER A 128 12.47 10.61 -18.09
C SER A 128 12.19 9.11 -18.22
N VAL A 129 10.94 8.72 -18.09
CA VAL A 129 10.54 7.30 -18.21
C VAL A 129 10.76 6.81 -19.64
N SER A 130 10.39 7.60 -20.64
CA SER A 130 10.59 7.24 -22.05
C SER A 130 12.06 7.06 -22.38
N GLN A 131 12.93 7.91 -21.84
CA GLN A 131 14.37 7.82 -22.06
C GLN A 131 14.94 6.55 -21.41
N VAL A 132 14.52 6.21 -20.20
CA VAL A 132 14.96 4.98 -19.53
C VAL A 132 14.55 3.76 -20.35
N LEU A 133 13.31 3.74 -20.86
CA LEU A 133 12.77 2.61 -21.62
C LEU A 133 13.48 2.42 -22.98
N LYS A 134 14.05 3.49 -23.53
CA LYS A 134 14.83 3.41 -24.79
C LYS A 134 16.26 2.94 -24.56
N GLY A 135 16.62 2.64 -23.29
CA GLY A 135 17.97 2.25 -22.95
C GLY A 135 18.96 3.40 -22.98
N GLY A 136 18.48 4.63 -23.01
CA GLY A 136 19.29 5.84 -22.98
C GLY A 136 19.72 6.16 -21.55
N ILE A 137 20.62 5.43 -21.05
CA ILE A 137 21.16 5.61 -19.71
C ILE A 137 22.22 6.69 -19.71
#